data_9c5dabc9f111dde8cd693fcd16d523e1
#
_entry.id   9c5dabc9f111dde8cd693fcd16d523e1
#
_cell.length_a   1.000
_cell.length_b   1.000
_cell.length_c   1.000
_cell.angle_alpha   90.00
_cell.angle_beta   90.00
_cell.angle_gamma   90.00
#
_symmetry.space_group_name_H-M   'P 1'
#
loop_
_entity.id
_entity.type
_entity.pdbx_description
1 polymer ?
#
loop_
_entity_poly.entity_id
_entity_poly.type
_entity_poly.pdbx_seq_one_letter_code
_entity_poly.pdbx_strand_id
1 'polypeptide(L)'
;MKKKTPKKITLDNLEKSAMKYLEKYFVSEYQLINMLKRKIIKTCFFYKVKPEKNFDFIKLITKKFKKIGLIDDKKFSENKT
;
A
#
# COMPACT_ATOMS: atom_id res chain seq x y z
N MET A 1 -25.97 11.55 2.55
CA MET A 1 -25.52 10.72 2.31
C MET A 1 -25.05 9.88 3.27
N LYS A 2 -24.73 8.85 3.11
CA LYS A 2 -24.34 8.05 4.03
C LYS A 2 -23.00 8.18 4.37
N LYS A 3 -22.57 7.89 5.49
CA LYS A 3 -21.31 8.03 5.84
C LYS A 3 -20.55 6.99 5.31
N LYS A 4 -19.35 7.18 4.92
CA LYS A 4 -18.55 6.19 4.44
C LYS A 4 -17.76 5.57 5.47
N THR A 5 -17.77 4.29 5.62
CA THR A 5 -16.90 3.62 6.57
C THR A 5 -15.76 3.03 5.76
N PRO A 6 -14.58 2.96 6.33
CA PRO A 6 -13.46 2.39 5.62
C PRO A 6 -13.71 0.89 5.47
N LYS A 7 -13.27 0.32 4.38
CA LYS A 7 -13.42 -1.07 4.17
C LYS A 7 -12.44 -1.82 5.02
N LYS A 8 -12.77 -3.03 5.40
CA LYS A 8 -11.87 -3.78 6.22
C LYS A 8 -10.57 -4.00 5.49
N ILE A 9 -9.52 -4.17 6.24
CA ILE A 9 -8.23 -4.40 5.65
C ILE A 9 -8.11 -5.83 5.17
N THR A 10 -7.99 -6.01 3.88
CA THR A 10 -7.75 -7.33 3.32
C THR A 10 -6.72 -7.13 2.24
N LEU A 11 -6.05 -8.20 1.88
CA LEU A 11 -5.02 -8.11 0.86
C LEU A 11 -5.61 -7.60 -0.44
N ASP A 12 -6.77 -8.11 -0.80
CA ASP A 12 -7.41 -7.71 -2.04
C ASP A 12 -7.73 -6.21 -2.05
N ASN A 13 -8.32 -5.71 -0.97
CA ASN A 13 -8.67 -4.30 -0.91
C ASN A 13 -7.43 -3.42 -0.96
N LEU A 14 -6.39 -3.81 -0.26
CA LEU A 14 -5.18 -3.02 -0.26
C LEU A 14 -4.53 -3.04 -1.63
N GLU A 15 -4.55 -4.19 -2.26
CA GLU A 15 -3.96 -4.31 -3.57
C GLU A 15 -4.68 -3.42 -4.57
N LYS A 16 -6.00 -3.41 -4.52
CA LYS A 16 -6.76 -2.57 -5.42
C LYS A 16 -6.49 -1.10 -5.18
N SER A 17 -6.38 -0.72 -3.91
CA SER A 17 -6.08 0.66 -3.58
C SER A 17 -4.70 1.04 -4.12
N ALA A 18 -3.75 0.15 -3.98
CA ALA A 18 -2.40 0.41 -4.45
C ALA A 18 -2.38 0.55 -5.97
N MET A 19 -3.12 -0.30 -6.64
CA MET A 19 -3.15 -0.23 -8.09
C MET A 19 -3.72 1.11 -8.55
N LYS A 20 -4.79 1.55 -7.93
CA LYS A 20 -5.37 2.81 -8.29
C LYS A 20 -4.42 3.95 -8.02
N TYR A 21 -3.69 3.87 -6.93
CA TYR A 21 -2.75 4.90 -6.58
C TYR A 21 -1.66 4.98 -7.64
N LEU A 22 -1.16 3.84 -8.08
CA LEU A 22 -0.12 3.82 -9.08
C LEU A 22 -0.61 4.29 -10.45
N GLU A 23 -1.87 4.11 -10.71
CA GLU A 23 -2.42 4.58 -11.95
C GLU A 23 -2.47 6.10 -12.00
N LYS A 24 -2.70 6.72 -10.88
CA LYS A 24 -2.75 8.14 -10.85
C LYS A 24 -1.44 8.81 -10.61
N TYR A 25 -0.60 8.23 -9.82
CA TYR A 25 0.67 8.83 -9.47
C TYR A 25 1.84 7.93 -9.73
N PHE A 26 2.93 8.52 -10.09
CA PHE A 26 4.11 7.74 -10.33
C PHE A 26 4.90 7.79 -9.04
N VAL A 27 4.90 6.73 -8.28
CA VAL A 27 5.53 6.72 -6.98
C VAL A 27 6.53 5.62 -6.83
N SER A 28 7.41 5.78 -5.84
CA SER A 28 8.42 4.78 -5.60
C SER A 28 7.87 3.76 -4.62
N GLU A 29 8.63 2.72 -4.39
CA GLU A 29 8.23 1.69 -3.47
C GLU A 29 8.03 2.29 -2.08
N TYR A 30 8.93 3.16 -1.69
CA TYR A 30 8.86 3.77 -0.37
C TYR A 30 7.54 4.55 -0.20
N GLN A 31 7.16 5.30 -1.20
CA GLN A 31 5.94 6.06 -1.13
C GLN A 31 4.73 5.16 -1.08
N LEU A 32 4.78 4.08 -1.84
CA LEU A 32 3.67 3.14 -1.85
C LEU A 32 3.53 2.50 -0.47
N ILE A 33 4.64 2.10 0.13
CA ILE A 33 4.61 1.49 1.45
C ILE A 33 4.02 2.46 2.46
N ASN A 34 4.43 3.71 2.43
CA ASN A 34 3.91 4.69 3.35
C ASN A 34 2.41 4.90 3.17
N MET A 35 1.97 4.93 1.95
CA MET A 35 0.56 5.11 1.67
C MET A 35 -0.24 3.95 2.25
N LEU A 36 0.26 2.74 2.04
CA LEU A 36 -0.44 1.56 2.54
C LEU A 36 -0.43 1.52 4.07
N LYS A 37 0.68 1.92 4.68
CA LYS A 37 0.75 1.93 6.12
C LYS A 37 -0.26 2.91 6.68
N ARG A 38 -0.36 4.08 6.13
CA ARG A 38 -1.30 5.06 6.63
C ARG A 38 -2.72 4.56 6.49
N LYS A 39 -3.01 3.92 5.39
CA LYS A 39 -4.34 3.43 5.17
C LYS A 39 -4.68 2.36 6.19
N ILE A 40 -3.74 1.47 6.47
CA ILE A 40 -3.94 0.42 7.43
C ILE A 40 -4.16 0.99 8.83
N ILE A 41 -3.29 1.92 9.23
CA ILE A 41 -3.38 2.49 10.56
C ILE A 41 -4.71 3.20 10.74
N LYS A 42 -5.12 3.95 9.75
CA LYS A 42 -6.37 4.66 9.84
C LYS A 42 -7.55 3.73 9.97
N THR A 43 -7.59 2.69 9.17
CA THR A 43 -8.69 1.75 9.21
C THR A 43 -8.69 0.96 10.51
N CYS A 44 -7.51 0.53 10.95
CA CYS A 44 -7.43 -0.22 12.18
C CYS A 44 -7.85 0.62 13.38
N PHE A 45 -7.55 1.90 13.32
CA PHE A 45 -7.94 2.78 14.40
C PHE A 45 -9.47 2.88 14.43
N PHE A 46 -10.09 2.94 13.28
CA PHE A 46 -11.53 3.01 13.19
C PHE A 46 -12.18 1.77 13.76
N TYR A 47 -11.63 0.60 13.46
CA TYR A 47 -12.18 -0.64 13.95
C TYR A 47 -11.59 -1.07 15.30
N LYS A 48 -10.68 -0.27 15.83
CA LYS A 48 -10.04 -0.58 17.09
C LYS A 48 -9.34 -1.93 17.13
N VAL A 49 -8.60 -2.20 16.08
CA VAL A 49 -7.82 -3.42 16.03
C VAL A 49 -6.37 -3.05 15.81
N LYS A 50 -5.49 -3.97 16.07
CA LYS A 50 -4.08 -3.71 15.90
C LYS A 50 -3.66 -3.80 14.46
N PRO A 51 -2.88 -2.85 13.99
CA PRO A 51 -2.47 -2.85 12.58
C PRO A 51 -1.30 -3.76 12.25
N GLU A 52 -0.57 -4.21 13.26
CA GLU A 52 0.60 -5.03 13.01
C GLU A 52 0.41 -6.21 12.09
N LYS A 53 -0.65 -6.92 12.27
CA LYS A 53 -0.86 -8.07 11.45
C LYS A 53 -1.06 -7.70 10.00
N ASN A 54 -1.61 -6.53 9.75
CA ASN A 54 -1.91 -6.16 8.39
C ASN A 54 -0.69 -5.61 7.66
N PHE A 55 0.37 -5.32 8.37
CA PHE A 55 1.56 -4.81 7.71
C PHE A 55 2.18 -5.88 6.80
N ASP A 56 1.88 -7.13 7.05
CA ASP A 56 2.42 -8.19 6.20
C ASP A 56 1.85 -8.05 4.79
N PHE A 57 0.64 -7.53 4.69
CA PHE A 57 0.03 -7.35 3.39
C PHE A 57 0.84 -6.37 2.55
N ILE A 58 1.45 -5.38 3.21
CA ILE A 58 2.23 -4.40 2.50
C ILE A 58 3.40 -5.09 1.81
N LYS A 59 4.04 -6.00 2.51
CA LYS A 59 5.17 -6.69 1.94
C LYS A 59 4.74 -7.54 0.76
N LEU A 60 3.62 -8.22 0.89
CA LEU A 60 3.14 -9.06 -0.19
C LEU A 60 2.81 -8.23 -1.43
N ILE A 61 2.16 -7.10 -1.21
CA ILE A 61 1.78 -6.25 -2.32
C ILE A 61 2.99 -5.65 -3.02
N THR A 62 3.93 -5.13 -2.24
CA THR A 62 5.10 -4.50 -2.84
C THR A 62 5.93 -5.53 -3.59
N LYS A 63 6.03 -6.74 -3.04
CA LYS A 63 6.79 -7.76 -3.69
C LYS A 63 6.16 -8.11 -5.03
N LYS A 64 4.84 -8.23 -5.04
CA LYS A 64 4.13 -8.56 -6.25
C LYS A 64 4.32 -7.46 -7.29
N PHE A 65 4.16 -6.20 -6.87
CA PHE A 65 4.26 -5.10 -7.81
C PHE A 65 5.67 -4.95 -8.38
N LYS A 66 6.69 -5.27 -7.60
CA LYS A 66 8.04 -5.20 -8.10
C LYS A 66 8.24 -6.32 -9.13
N LYS A 67 7.66 -7.48 -8.85
CA LYS A 67 7.82 -8.59 -9.75
C LYS A 67 7.18 -8.33 -11.10
N ILE A 68 6.03 -7.70 -11.12
CA ILE A 68 5.36 -7.45 -12.38
C ILE A 68 5.76 -6.11 -12.99
N GLY A 69 6.68 -5.42 -12.36
CA GLY A 69 7.20 -4.20 -12.95
C GLY A 69 6.43 -2.92 -12.73
N LEU A 70 5.52 -2.91 -11.79
CA LEU A 70 4.77 -1.70 -11.53
C LEU A 70 5.57 -0.69 -10.73
N ILE A 71 6.52 -1.14 -9.94
CA ILE A 71 7.38 -0.23 -9.20
C ILE A 71 8.81 -0.71 -9.30
N ASP A 72 9.72 0.23 -9.19
CA ASP A 72 11.13 -0.10 -9.28
C ASP A 72 11.68 -0.20 -7.91
N ASP A 73 12.49 -1.16 -7.65
CA ASP A 73 13.02 -1.32 -6.35
C ASP A 73 14.45 -0.92 -6.26
N LYS A 74 15.24 -0.95 -7.29
CA LYS A 74 16.51 -0.61 -7.11
C LYS A 74 17.03 0.39 -7.97
N LYS A 75 16.45 0.70 -8.97
CA LYS A 75 16.97 1.59 -9.76
C LYS A 75 17.23 2.84 -9.22
N PHE A 76 16.54 3.32 -8.43
CA PHE A 76 16.76 4.46 -7.91
C PHE A 76 17.87 4.58 -7.09
N SER A 77 18.22 3.61 -6.44
CA SER A 77 19.27 3.76 -5.58
C SER A 77 20.50 3.82 -6.31
N GLU A 78 20.63 3.26 -7.35
CA GLU A 78 21.82 3.30 -7.89
C GLU A 78 22.01 4.31 -8.66
N ASN A 79 21.44 4.77 -9.02
CA ASN A 79 21.67 5.77 -9.72
C ASN A 79 22.26 6.72 -9.33
N LYS A 80 22.49 6.82 -8.88
CA LYS A 80 22.99 7.64 -8.47
C LYS A 80 23.85 7.84 -8.80
N THR A 81 24.09 7.51 -9.28
CA THR A 81 24.88 7.62 -9.59
C THR A 81 25.09 7.90 -10.02
#